data_b59d98d77d14451bd5f8fb2a8ac1830c
#
_entry.id   b59d98d77d14451bd5f8fb2a8ac1830c
#
_cell.length_a   1.000
_cell.length_b   1.000
_cell.length_c   1.000
_cell.angle_alpha   90.00
_cell.angle_beta   90.00
_cell.angle_gamma   90.00
#
_symmetry.space_group_name_H-M   'P 1'
#
loop_
_entity.id
_entity.type
_entity.pdbx_description
1 polymer ?
#
loop_
_entity_poly.entity_id
_entity_poly.type
_entity_poly.pdbx_seq_one_letter_code
_entity_poly.pdbx_strand_id
1 'polypeptide(L)'
;MVDSMRYISTRDESRTEISFSDILLGGLAPDGGLYLPAEYPQVTGDMLDRWRKLLNTQGYPALAAEVLQLFIDDIPADDLTAIAHRAYTFPKFAHAEIVPVTKLEDGMYIGHLSEGPTAAFKDIAMQLLGEFFEYELRRRGETLTIVGATSGDTGSAAEYAMSGRDGIKVFMLTPAGRMTPFQQAQMFGLNDPNIFNIALEGVFDDCQDVVKAVSADADFKRAHRIGAVNSINWARLVAQVVYYISCYLHVATSNEQKVSFSVPTGNFGDICAGHIAKQMGVPIDRLIVATNENDVLDEFFRTGGYRVRSSADTFETSSPSMDISRASNFERFIYDLLGRDAARVADLFGTQVPQGGFTLADDPAFSKVGTQYGFLSGSSTHADRVVTIRDCYERLGIMIDPHTADGVKVARGLRNEVDTPIVCLETALPVKFAHTIKEATGREPDLPDRFTTIMQAERHVTDLPNDVDVVKDFIAAND
;
A
#
# COMPACT_ATOMS: atom_id res chain seq x y z
N MET A 1 0.00 24.03 24.86
CA MET A 1 -1.13 23.22 24.38
C MET A 1 -0.54 22.41 23.23
N VAL A 2 -0.65 21.11 23.24
CA VAL A 2 -0.30 20.32 22.04
C VAL A 2 -1.40 20.64 21.06
N ASP A 3 -1.07 21.26 19.92
CA ASP A 3 -2.04 21.52 18.88
C ASP A 3 -2.61 20.18 18.43
N SER A 4 -3.94 20.07 18.35
CA SER A 4 -4.58 18.82 17.98
C SER A 4 -4.23 18.47 16.52
N MET A 5 -3.98 17.18 16.28
CA MET A 5 -3.67 16.69 14.93
C MET A 5 -4.85 16.96 13.97
N ARG A 6 -4.57 17.61 12.87
CA ARG A 6 -5.56 17.98 11.86
C ARG A 6 -5.12 17.55 10.47
N TYR A 7 -6.10 17.24 9.64
CA TYR A 7 -5.94 16.79 8.27
C TYR A 7 -6.53 17.78 7.30
N ILE A 8 -5.86 17.97 6.18
CA ILE A 8 -6.28 18.87 5.10
C ILE A 8 -6.30 18.12 3.77
N SER A 9 -7.08 18.59 2.82
CA SER A 9 -7.04 18.10 1.43
C SER A 9 -5.88 18.74 0.65
N THR A 10 -5.28 17.96 -0.24
CA THR A 10 -4.25 18.43 -1.18
C THR A 10 -4.75 19.49 -2.16
N ARG A 11 -6.07 19.65 -2.32
CA ARG A 11 -6.68 20.58 -3.31
C ARG A 11 -7.54 21.67 -2.67
N ASP A 12 -7.67 21.68 -1.34
CA ASP A 12 -8.43 22.70 -0.64
C ASP A 12 -7.56 23.92 -0.30
N GLU A 13 -7.75 25.02 -1.04
CA GLU A 13 -7.07 26.28 -0.80
C GLU A 13 -7.42 26.90 0.56
N SER A 14 -8.61 26.63 1.08
CA SER A 14 -9.04 27.10 2.40
C SER A 14 -8.39 26.34 3.57
N ARG A 15 -7.75 25.19 3.27
CA ARG A 15 -7.11 24.32 4.25
C ARG A 15 -8.04 23.94 5.39
N THR A 16 -9.28 23.56 5.04
CA THR A 16 -10.27 23.11 6.01
C THR A 16 -9.75 21.94 6.81
N GLU A 17 -9.64 22.12 8.10
CA GLU A 17 -9.09 21.12 9.02
C GLU A 17 -10.16 20.11 9.47
N ILE A 18 -9.83 18.83 9.38
CA ILE A 18 -10.72 17.71 9.68
C ILE A 18 -9.98 16.73 10.61
N SER A 19 -10.74 16.02 11.46
CA SER A 19 -10.20 15.01 12.37
C SER A 19 -9.88 13.69 11.65
N PHE A 20 -9.08 12.82 12.29
CA PHE A 20 -8.78 11.49 11.75
C PHE A 20 -10.05 10.64 11.58
N SER A 21 -10.89 10.60 12.60
CA SER A 21 -12.13 9.78 12.58
C SER A 21 -13.10 10.21 11.47
N ASP A 22 -13.11 11.50 11.11
CA ASP A 22 -13.99 11.99 10.03
C ASP A 22 -13.48 11.64 8.64
N ILE A 23 -12.16 11.56 8.43
CA ILE A 23 -11.58 11.18 7.12
C ILE A 23 -11.48 9.67 6.94
N LEU A 24 -11.50 8.89 8.03
CA LEU A 24 -11.26 7.44 8.02
C LEU A 24 -12.21 6.69 7.08
N LEU A 25 -13.51 6.95 7.19
CA LEU A 25 -14.53 6.26 6.39
C LEU A 25 -14.71 6.86 4.99
N GLY A 26 -14.29 8.11 4.78
CA GLY A 26 -14.49 8.84 3.52
C GLY A 26 -13.48 8.53 2.43
N GLY A 27 -12.23 8.34 2.77
CA GLY A 27 -11.13 8.06 1.85
C GLY A 27 -10.68 9.26 1.02
N LEU A 28 -11.52 9.81 0.14
CA LEU A 28 -11.29 11.01 -0.67
C LEU A 28 -11.91 12.25 -0.03
N ALA A 29 -11.28 13.40 -0.23
CA ALA A 29 -11.88 14.69 0.08
C ALA A 29 -13.00 15.05 -0.91
N PRO A 30 -13.97 15.91 -0.51
CA PRO A 30 -15.07 16.33 -1.39
C PRO A 30 -14.63 17.02 -2.68
N ASP A 31 -13.45 17.67 -2.67
CA ASP A 31 -12.82 18.31 -3.82
C ASP A 31 -12.06 17.33 -4.73
N GLY A 32 -12.06 16.03 -4.38
CA GLY A 32 -11.34 14.97 -5.08
C GLY A 32 -9.85 14.90 -4.72
N GLY A 33 -9.39 15.71 -3.78
CA GLY A 33 -8.03 15.68 -3.23
C GLY A 33 -7.82 14.55 -2.22
N LEU A 34 -6.59 14.43 -1.77
CA LEU A 34 -6.16 13.43 -0.81
C LEU A 34 -5.90 14.08 0.55
N TYR A 35 -6.26 13.37 1.62
CA TYR A 35 -5.96 13.83 2.96
C TYR A 35 -4.52 13.56 3.37
N LEU A 36 -3.92 14.52 4.08
CA LEU A 36 -2.65 14.39 4.77
C LEU A 36 -2.65 15.33 6.00
N PRO A 37 -1.74 15.12 6.98
CA PRO A 37 -1.64 16.02 8.13
C PRO A 37 -1.36 17.46 7.71
N ALA A 38 -2.02 18.40 8.35
CA ALA A 38 -1.74 19.84 8.17
C ALA A 38 -0.26 20.14 8.44
N GLU A 39 0.31 19.46 9.45
CA GLU A 39 1.74 19.44 9.74
C GLU A 39 2.20 18.03 10.09
N TYR A 40 3.39 17.64 9.65
CA TYR A 40 3.94 16.33 10.03
C TYR A 40 4.48 16.39 11.46
N PRO A 41 4.13 15.41 12.32
CA PRO A 41 4.70 15.31 13.65
C PRO A 41 6.23 15.11 13.54
N GLN A 42 6.98 15.67 14.46
CA GLN A 42 8.44 15.60 14.44
C GLN A 42 8.96 14.53 15.41
N VAL A 43 9.89 13.71 14.92
CA VAL A 43 10.56 12.66 15.68
C VAL A 43 11.90 13.19 16.19
N THR A 44 12.13 13.04 17.50
CA THR A 44 13.38 13.43 18.14
C THR A 44 14.31 12.23 18.34
N GLY A 45 15.62 12.49 18.63
CA GLY A 45 16.57 11.44 18.98
C GLY A 45 16.12 10.62 20.20
N ASP A 46 15.58 11.29 21.23
CA ASP A 46 15.07 10.61 22.44
C ASP A 46 13.87 9.68 22.11
N MET A 47 13.03 10.06 21.14
CA MET A 47 11.96 9.20 20.67
C MET A 47 12.49 7.96 19.95
N LEU A 48 13.50 8.13 19.10
CA LEU A 48 14.14 7.00 18.41
C LEU A 48 14.78 6.03 19.39
N ASP A 49 15.46 6.52 20.44
CA ASP A 49 16.05 5.68 21.49
C ASP A 49 14.98 4.92 22.27
N ARG A 50 13.89 5.61 22.63
CA ARG A 50 12.73 4.99 23.29
C ARG A 50 12.09 3.93 22.41
N TRP A 51 11.86 4.22 21.13
CA TRP A 51 11.24 3.29 20.20
C TRP A 51 12.12 2.08 19.90
N ARG A 52 13.45 2.25 19.81
CA ARG A 52 14.38 1.12 19.68
C ARG A 52 14.26 0.17 20.86
N LYS A 53 14.23 0.72 22.08
CA LYS A 53 14.01 -0.09 23.28
C LYS A 53 12.62 -0.74 23.27
N LEU A 54 11.59 0.00 22.92
CA LEU A 54 10.20 -0.47 22.87
C LEU A 54 10.05 -1.64 21.88
N LEU A 55 10.57 -1.47 20.65
CA LEU A 55 10.53 -2.49 19.62
C LEU A 55 11.23 -3.79 20.09
N ASN A 56 12.38 -3.67 20.74
CA ASN A 56 13.15 -4.83 21.23
C ASN A 56 12.51 -5.53 22.44
N THR A 57 11.70 -4.84 23.25
CA THR A 57 11.16 -5.38 24.50
C THR A 57 9.66 -5.73 24.44
N GLN A 58 8.90 -5.03 23.61
CA GLN A 58 7.45 -5.14 23.52
C GLN A 58 6.96 -5.41 22.08
N GLY A 59 7.86 -5.34 21.10
CA GLY A 59 7.60 -5.69 19.71
C GLY A 59 6.91 -4.62 18.87
N TYR A 60 6.62 -4.99 17.64
CA TYR A 60 6.04 -4.12 16.61
C TYR A 60 4.69 -3.48 17.02
N PRO A 61 3.72 -4.20 17.64
CA PRO A 61 2.44 -3.58 18.02
C PRO A 61 2.58 -2.39 18.97
N ALA A 62 3.52 -2.45 19.91
CA ALA A 62 3.78 -1.37 20.85
C ALA A 62 4.41 -0.15 20.14
N LEU A 63 5.35 -0.38 19.21
CA LEU A 63 5.88 0.68 18.36
C LEU A 63 4.77 1.31 17.51
N ALA A 64 3.92 0.49 16.89
CA ALA A 64 2.79 0.96 16.09
C ALA A 64 1.86 1.86 16.90
N ALA A 65 1.52 1.47 18.11
CA ALA A 65 0.67 2.27 19.00
C ALA A 65 1.27 3.66 19.27
N GLU A 66 2.55 3.75 19.59
CA GLU A 66 3.22 5.04 19.84
C GLU A 66 3.32 5.91 18.58
N VAL A 67 3.61 5.32 17.42
CA VAL A 67 3.66 6.07 16.16
C VAL A 67 2.26 6.57 15.77
N LEU A 68 1.22 5.74 15.91
CA LEU A 68 -0.16 6.12 15.61
C LEU A 68 -0.65 7.28 16.50
N GLN A 69 -0.24 7.32 17.77
CA GLN A 69 -0.59 8.41 18.68
C GLN A 69 -0.04 9.77 18.25
N LEU A 70 0.99 9.83 17.42
CA LEU A 70 1.47 11.08 16.83
C LEU A 70 0.51 11.63 15.76
N PHE A 71 -0.29 10.78 15.14
CA PHE A 71 -1.18 11.10 14.03
C PHE A 71 -2.66 11.12 14.41
N ILE A 72 -3.02 10.50 15.54
CA ILE A 72 -4.42 10.26 15.90
C ILE A 72 -4.61 10.68 17.36
N ASP A 73 -5.32 11.77 17.56
CA ASP A 73 -5.60 12.35 18.88
C ASP A 73 -7.09 12.35 19.27
N ASP A 74 -7.96 11.96 18.33
CA ASP A 74 -9.41 11.85 18.51
C ASP A 74 -9.89 10.41 18.85
N ILE A 75 -8.94 9.48 19.01
CA ILE A 75 -9.14 8.14 19.56
C ILE A 75 -8.30 8.04 20.85
N PRO A 76 -8.86 7.58 21.99
CA PRO A 76 -8.11 7.41 23.23
C PRO A 76 -6.86 6.55 23.06
N ALA A 77 -5.76 6.92 23.74
CA ALA A 77 -4.47 6.22 23.60
C ALA A 77 -4.54 4.73 23.95
N ASP A 78 -5.34 4.35 24.95
CA ASP A 78 -5.55 2.96 25.35
C ASP A 78 -6.28 2.19 24.24
N ASP A 79 -7.24 2.81 23.57
CA ASP A 79 -7.97 2.20 22.45
C ASP A 79 -7.05 2.03 21.23
N LEU A 80 -6.22 3.03 20.91
CA LEU A 80 -5.20 2.92 19.84
C LEU A 80 -4.21 1.80 20.13
N THR A 81 -3.77 1.66 21.38
CA THR A 81 -2.89 0.57 21.81
C THR A 81 -3.58 -0.77 21.60
N ALA A 82 -4.84 -0.91 22.02
CA ALA A 82 -5.61 -2.13 21.83
C ALA A 82 -5.82 -2.46 20.36
N ILE A 83 -6.12 -1.45 19.52
CA ILE A 83 -6.26 -1.58 18.06
C ILE A 83 -4.96 -2.11 17.44
N ALA A 84 -3.81 -1.51 17.75
CA ALA A 84 -2.52 -1.93 17.23
C ALA A 84 -2.17 -3.37 17.63
N HIS A 85 -2.43 -3.74 18.89
CA HIS A 85 -2.20 -5.11 19.37
C HIS A 85 -3.13 -6.15 18.76
N ARG A 86 -4.38 -5.81 18.42
CA ARG A 86 -5.27 -6.73 17.69
C ARG A 86 -4.90 -6.84 16.22
N ALA A 87 -4.46 -5.75 15.59
CA ALA A 87 -4.05 -5.75 14.20
C ALA A 87 -2.80 -6.62 13.98
N TYR A 88 -1.79 -6.48 14.83
CA TYR A 88 -0.47 -7.05 14.66
C TYR A 88 -0.18 -8.14 15.69
N THR A 89 -0.68 -9.34 15.46
CA THR A 89 -0.52 -10.48 16.37
C THR A 89 0.16 -11.67 15.67
N PHE A 90 1.00 -12.39 16.42
CA PHE A 90 1.39 -13.75 16.08
C PHE A 90 0.30 -14.72 16.62
N PRO A 91 -0.21 -15.71 15.88
CA PRO A 91 0.26 -16.16 14.55
C PRO A 91 -0.51 -15.58 13.33
N LYS A 92 -1.32 -14.53 13.50
CA LYS A 92 -1.96 -13.86 12.33
C LYS A 92 -0.92 -13.41 11.31
N PHE A 93 0.16 -12.79 11.79
CA PHE A 93 1.41 -12.66 11.05
C PHE A 93 2.30 -13.85 11.38
N ALA A 94 2.94 -14.44 10.38
CA ALA A 94 3.70 -15.68 10.54
C ALA A 94 5.02 -15.51 11.29
N HIS A 95 5.50 -14.28 11.46
CA HIS A 95 6.71 -13.95 12.22
C HIS A 95 6.37 -13.11 13.46
N ALA A 96 7.00 -13.41 14.60
CA ALA A 96 6.73 -12.72 15.85
C ALA A 96 7.14 -11.22 15.82
N GLU A 97 8.13 -10.88 15.02
CA GLU A 97 8.55 -9.48 14.80
C GLU A 97 7.60 -8.70 13.89
N ILE A 98 6.60 -9.34 13.28
CA ILE A 98 5.65 -8.79 12.31
C ILE A 98 6.33 -8.30 11.02
N VAL A 99 7.38 -7.49 11.13
CA VAL A 99 8.21 -6.98 10.04
C VAL A 99 9.68 -7.30 10.36
N PRO A 100 10.11 -8.55 10.18
CA PRO A 100 11.51 -8.89 10.35
C PRO A 100 12.37 -8.26 9.25
N VAL A 101 13.65 -8.00 9.58
CA VAL A 101 14.64 -7.47 8.63
C VAL A 101 15.82 -8.43 8.56
N THR A 102 16.17 -8.88 7.36
CA THR A 102 17.30 -9.79 7.14
C THR A 102 18.32 -9.18 6.20
N LYS A 103 19.58 -9.57 6.37
CA LYS A 103 20.65 -9.18 5.44
C LYS A 103 20.47 -9.92 4.11
N LEU A 104 20.45 -9.19 3.01
CA LEU A 104 20.49 -9.76 1.67
C LEU A 104 21.95 -9.97 1.20
N GLU A 105 22.71 -8.89 1.19
CA GLU A 105 24.14 -8.86 0.84
C GLU A 105 24.80 -7.63 1.48
N ASP A 106 26.06 -7.35 1.19
CA ASP A 106 26.76 -6.25 1.86
C ASP A 106 26.10 -4.89 1.62
N GLY A 107 25.69 -4.26 2.72
CA GLY A 107 25.01 -2.98 2.73
C GLY A 107 23.55 -3.03 2.22
N MET A 108 23.01 -4.22 1.96
CA MET A 108 21.61 -4.38 1.52
C MET A 108 20.85 -5.36 2.40
N TYR A 109 19.61 -5.02 2.68
CA TYR A 109 18.70 -5.77 3.56
C TYR A 109 17.34 -5.96 2.87
N ILE A 110 16.58 -6.93 3.34
CA ILE A 110 15.15 -7.08 3.00
C ILE A 110 14.33 -6.76 4.24
N GLY A 111 13.38 -5.84 4.12
CA GLY A 111 12.30 -5.65 5.07
C GLY A 111 11.12 -6.54 4.68
N HIS A 112 10.84 -7.58 5.48
CA HIS A 112 9.83 -8.57 5.15
C HIS A 112 8.44 -8.05 5.53
N LEU A 113 7.67 -7.61 4.55
CA LEU A 113 6.33 -7.07 4.72
C LEU A 113 5.21 -8.08 4.43
N SER A 114 5.54 -9.27 3.94
CA SER A 114 4.58 -10.26 3.47
C SER A 114 4.31 -11.42 4.44
N GLU A 115 4.60 -11.21 5.73
CA GLU A 115 4.32 -12.18 6.79
C GLU A 115 2.84 -12.28 7.19
N GLY A 116 2.00 -11.39 6.67
CA GLY A 116 0.58 -11.33 6.97
C GLY A 116 -0.25 -12.48 6.38
N PRO A 117 -1.57 -12.49 6.66
CA PRO A 117 -2.46 -13.60 6.31
C PRO A 117 -2.60 -13.86 4.81
N THR A 118 -2.33 -12.88 3.95
CA THR A 118 -2.45 -13.05 2.49
C THR A 118 -1.11 -13.06 1.77
N ALA A 119 0.00 -13.05 2.49
CA ALA A 119 1.35 -13.09 1.93
C ALA A 119 1.67 -11.88 1.00
N ALA A 120 1.17 -10.70 1.36
CA ALA A 120 1.46 -9.45 0.67
C ALA A 120 1.62 -8.30 1.68
N PHE A 121 2.45 -7.30 1.35
CA PHE A 121 2.69 -6.13 2.21
C PHE A 121 1.41 -5.36 2.57
N LYS A 122 0.37 -5.51 1.75
CA LYS A 122 -0.94 -4.86 1.95
C LYS A 122 -1.62 -5.30 3.24
N ASP A 123 -1.29 -6.48 3.76
CA ASP A 123 -1.83 -6.98 5.02
C ASP A 123 -1.55 -6.04 6.19
N ILE A 124 -0.37 -5.42 6.24
CA ILE A 124 0.00 -4.52 7.33
C ILE A 124 -0.97 -3.33 7.42
N ALA A 125 -1.27 -2.71 6.28
CA ALA A 125 -2.20 -1.60 6.24
C ALA A 125 -3.66 -2.04 6.38
N MET A 126 -4.05 -3.16 5.77
CA MET A 126 -5.44 -3.63 5.77
C MET A 126 -5.88 -4.17 7.13
N GLN A 127 -5.02 -4.91 7.85
CA GLN A 127 -5.36 -5.42 9.18
C GLN A 127 -5.63 -4.27 10.16
N LEU A 128 -4.82 -3.21 10.12
CA LEU A 128 -5.05 -2.02 10.92
C LEU A 128 -6.32 -1.26 10.49
N LEU A 129 -6.56 -1.12 9.19
CA LEU A 129 -7.75 -0.46 8.64
C LEU A 129 -9.03 -1.19 9.10
N GLY A 130 -9.02 -2.52 9.09
CA GLY A 130 -10.15 -3.32 9.58
C GLY A 130 -10.48 -3.05 11.05
N GLU A 131 -9.46 -2.97 11.89
CA GLU A 131 -9.63 -2.60 13.31
C GLU A 131 -10.21 -1.17 13.48
N PHE A 132 -9.70 -0.21 12.71
CA PHE A 132 -10.21 1.16 12.74
C PHE A 132 -11.65 1.27 12.25
N PHE A 133 -11.99 0.57 11.15
CA PHE A 133 -13.36 0.60 10.61
C PHE A 133 -14.35 0.02 11.62
N GLU A 134 -14.07 -1.14 12.18
CA GLU A 134 -14.95 -1.76 13.17
C GLU A 134 -15.11 -0.90 14.42
N TYR A 135 -14.00 -0.30 14.91
CA TYR A 135 -14.03 0.62 16.06
C TYR A 135 -14.93 1.82 15.78
N GLU A 136 -14.73 2.50 14.66
CA GLU A 136 -15.43 3.74 14.34
C GLU A 136 -16.91 3.49 13.99
N LEU A 137 -17.21 2.43 13.25
CA LEU A 137 -18.59 2.05 12.92
C LEU A 137 -19.39 1.70 14.17
N ARG A 138 -18.78 0.96 15.11
CA ARG A 138 -19.38 0.67 16.41
C ARG A 138 -19.64 1.94 17.21
N ARG A 139 -18.68 2.87 17.23
CA ARG A 139 -18.81 4.16 17.93
C ARG A 139 -19.92 5.02 17.36
N ARG A 140 -20.13 5.00 16.04
CA ARG A 140 -21.19 5.76 15.35
C ARG A 140 -22.53 5.03 15.29
N GLY A 141 -22.58 3.75 15.56
CA GLY A 141 -23.77 2.92 15.35
C GLY A 141 -24.12 2.77 13.86
N GLU A 142 -23.11 2.73 12.99
CA GLU A 142 -23.22 2.67 11.54
C GLU A 142 -22.74 1.33 10.99
N THR A 143 -23.05 1.06 9.72
CA THR A 143 -22.54 -0.08 8.95
C THR A 143 -21.87 0.40 7.67
N LEU A 144 -21.06 -0.45 7.04
CA LEU A 144 -20.34 -0.14 5.82
C LEU A 144 -20.37 -1.33 4.86
N THR A 145 -20.75 -1.07 3.61
CA THR A 145 -20.72 -2.05 2.52
C THR A 145 -19.57 -1.68 1.57
N ILE A 146 -18.49 -2.46 1.63
CA ILE A 146 -17.31 -2.27 0.79
C ILE A 146 -17.58 -2.93 -0.57
N VAL A 147 -17.46 -2.16 -1.65
CA VAL A 147 -17.48 -2.67 -3.01
C VAL A 147 -16.17 -2.34 -3.70
N GLY A 148 -15.50 -3.36 -4.20
CA GLY A 148 -14.18 -3.21 -4.80
C GLY A 148 -13.97 -4.12 -6.00
N ALA A 149 -13.02 -3.74 -6.87
CA ALA A 149 -12.49 -4.59 -7.93
C ALA A 149 -11.03 -4.91 -7.64
N THR A 150 -10.61 -6.13 -7.94
CA THR A 150 -9.24 -6.58 -7.68
C THR A 150 -8.73 -7.54 -8.75
N SER A 151 -7.42 -7.49 -8.97
CA SER A 151 -6.68 -8.51 -9.71
C SER A 151 -6.11 -9.62 -8.80
N GLY A 152 -6.33 -9.53 -7.47
CA GLY A 152 -5.94 -10.56 -6.49
C GLY A 152 -5.43 -10.01 -5.16
N ASP A 153 -4.29 -9.33 -5.12
CA ASP A 153 -3.59 -8.99 -3.86
C ASP A 153 -4.33 -7.99 -2.98
N THR A 154 -4.91 -6.95 -3.57
CA THR A 154 -5.66 -5.96 -2.78
C THR A 154 -6.95 -6.54 -2.25
N GLY A 155 -7.66 -7.32 -3.07
CA GLY A 155 -8.91 -7.95 -2.66
C GLY A 155 -8.71 -8.96 -1.56
N SER A 156 -7.75 -9.87 -1.70
CA SER A 156 -7.46 -10.87 -0.66
C SER A 156 -7.09 -10.20 0.67
N ALA A 157 -6.24 -9.17 0.65
CA ALA A 157 -5.87 -8.44 1.87
C ALA A 157 -7.08 -7.73 2.52
N ALA A 158 -7.98 -7.16 1.70
CA ALA A 158 -9.20 -6.52 2.19
C ALA A 158 -10.17 -7.53 2.80
N GLU A 159 -10.42 -8.64 2.14
CA GLU A 159 -11.32 -9.68 2.62
C GLU A 159 -10.85 -10.27 3.95
N TYR A 160 -9.57 -10.65 4.05
CA TYR A 160 -9.00 -11.19 5.29
C TYR A 160 -9.01 -10.17 6.44
N ALA A 161 -8.84 -8.88 6.13
CA ALA A 161 -8.91 -7.83 7.13
C ALA A 161 -10.33 -7.57 7.63
N MET A 162 -11.34 -7.73 6.77
CA MET A 162 -12.75 -7.44 7.06
C MET A 162 -13.57 -8.68 7.43
N SER A 163 -13.00 -9.88 7.25
CA SER A 163 -13.65 -11.16 7.55
C SER A 163 -14.13 -11.22 9.00
N GLY A 164 -15.41 -11.57 9.19
CA GLY A 164 -16.03 -11.72 10.51
C GLY A 164 -16.21 -10.43 11.31
N ARG A 165 -15.99 -9.24 10.73
CA ARG A 165 -16.19 -7.98 11.45
C ARG A 165 -17.62 -7.53 11.47
N ASP A 166 -18.08 -7.09 12.63
CA ASP A 166 -19.43 -6.57 12.83
C ASP A 166 -19.63 -5.26 12.04
N GLY A 167 -20.78 -5.15 11.38
CA GLY A 167 -21.17 -3.94 10.66
C GLY A 167 -20.46 -3.71 9.33
N ILE A 168 -19.66 -4.66 8.85
CA ILE A 168 -18.93 -4.57 7.58
C ILE A 168 -19.34 -5.72 6.67
N LYS A 169 -19.70 -5.40 5.42
CA LYS A 169 -19.86 -6.36 4.32
C LYS A 169 -18.89 -6.03 3.19
N VAL A 170 -18.41 -7.05 2.50
CA VAL A 170 -17.44 -6.92 1.41
C VAL A 170 -17.95 -7.63 0.16
N PHE A 171 -18.06 -6.89 -0.93
CA PHE A 171 -18.35 -7.39 -2.26
C PHE A 171 -17.14 -7.12 -3.14
N MET A 172 -16.41 -8.19 -3.50
CA MET A 172 -15.20 -8.07 -4.28
C MET A 172 -15.38 -8.66 -5.68
N LEU A 173 -15.23 -7.80 -6.69
CA LEU A 173 -15.36 -8.15 -8.10
C LEU A 173 -14.00 -8.53 -8.68
N THR A 174 -13.95 -9.66 -9.37
CA THR A 174 -12.75 -10.19 -10.03
C THR A 174 -13.06 -10.58 -11.47
N PRO A 175 -12.11 -10.43 -12.41
CA PRO A 175 -12.29 -10.93 -13.76
C PRO A 175 -12.23 -12.47 -13.76
N ALA A 176 -13.26 -13.11 -14.30
CA ALA A 176 -13.40 -14.57 -14.32
C ALA A 176 -12.17 -15.25 -14.93
N GLY A 177 -11.56 -16.20 -14.21
CA GLY A 177 -10.45 -17.00 -14.67
C GLY A 177 -9.10 -16.29 -14.85
N ARG A 178 -8.95 -15.05 -14.38
CA ARG A 178 -7.74 -14.24 -14.61
C ARG A 178 -6.76 -14.21 -13.42
N MET A 179 -7.19 -14.56 -12.23
CA MET A 179 -6.30 -14.64 -11.06
C MET A 179 -5.46 -15.92 -11.06
N THR A 180 -4.28 -15.88 -10.42
CA THR A 180 -3.48 -17.08 -10.20
C THR A 180 -4.24 -18.10 -9.33
N PRO A 181 -3.92 -19.40 -9.42
CA PRO A 181 -4.56 -20.42 -8.58
C PRO A 181 -4.44 -20.12 -7.08
N PHE A 182 -3.31 -19.58 -6.66
CA PHE A 182 -3.09 -19.21 -5.26
C PHE A 182 -3.98 -18.03 -4.83
N GLN A 183 -4.08 -16.98 -5.63
CA GLN A 183 -4.95 -15.83 -5.35
C GLN A 183 -6.43 -16.24 -5.32
N GLN A 184 -6.86 -17.10 -6.26
CA GLN A 184 -8.21 -17.66 -6.22
C GLN A 184 -8.47 -18.46 -4.95
N ALA A 185 -7.50 -19.27 -4.52
CA ALA A 185 -7.63 -20.04 -3.29
C ALA A 185 -7.74 -19.13 -2.05
N GLN A 186 -6.97 -18.05 -2.00
CA GLN A 186 -7.04 -17.08 -0.90
C GLN A 186 -8.41 -16.43 -0.82
N MET A 187 -8.94 -15.89 -1.91
CA MET A 187 -10.20 -15.18 -1.92
C MET A 187 -11.40 -16.10 -1.84
N PHE A 188 -11.50 -17.04 -2.76
CA PHE A 188 -12.67 -17.92 -2.88
C PHE A 188 -12.74 -19.01 -1.81
N GLY A 189 -11.64 -19.26 -1.10
CA GLY A 189 -11.59 -20.18 0.03
C GLY A 189 -12.18 -19.61 1.33
N LEU A 190 -12.44 -18.30 1.39
CA LEU A 190 -13.13 -17.68 2.52
C LEU A 190 -14.62 -18.02 2.50
N ASN A 191 -15.15 -18.41 3.66
CA ASN A 191 -16.57 -18.75 3.84
C ASN A 191 -17.18 -17.95 5.01
N ASP A 192 -16.85 -16.67 5.08
CA ASP A 192 -17.43 -15.77 6.08
C ASP A 192 -18.72 -15.15 5.57
N PRO A 193 -19.76 -15.01 6.42
CA PRO A 193 -21.08 -14.54 6.01
C PRO A 193 -21.12 -13.08 5.54
N ASN A 194 -20.05 -12.33 5.78
CA ASN A 194 -19.91 -10.94 5.39
C ASN A 194 -18.99 -10.72 4.17
N ILE A 195 -18.48 -11.80 3.55
CA ILE A 195 -17.58 -11.75 2.39
C ILE A 195 -18.27 -12.36 1.17
N PHE A 196 -18.36 -11.58 0.09
CA PHE A 196 -19.00 -11.97 -1.17
C PHE A 196 -18.03 -11.79 -2.33
N ASN A 197 -17.60 -12.89 -2.92
CA ASN A 197 -16.78 -12.92 -4.12
C ASN A 197 -17.66 -13.00 -5.37
N ILE A 198 -17.43 -12.10 -6.33
CA ILE A 198 -18.14 -12.02 -7.60
C ILE A 198 -17.14 -12.14 -8.73
N ALA A 199 -17.28 -13.16 -9.57
CA ALA A 199 -16.52 -13.31 -10.80
C ALA A 199 -17.34 -12.76 -11.97
N LEU A 200 -16.82 -11.72 -12.65
CA LEU A 200 -17.45 -11.10 -13.80
C LEU A 200 -16.80 -11.58 -15.10
N GLU A 201 -17.61 -11.76 -16.14
CA GLU A 201 -17.14 -11.93 -17.49
C GLU A 201 -16.38 -10.67 -17.96
N GLY A 202 -15.15 -10.83 -18.45
CA GLY A 202 -14.35 -9.72 -18.96
C GLY A 202 -12.95 -9.63 -18.39
N VAL A 203 -12.43 -8.40 -18.35
CA VAL A 203 -11.09 -8.07 -17.85
C VAL A 203 -11.20 -7.22 -16.57
N PHE A 204 -10.06 -6.91 -15.97
CA PHE A 204 -10.03 -6.14 -14.72
C PHE A 204 -10.66 -4.75 -14.86
N ASP A 205 -10.48 -4.10 -16.00
CA ASP A 205 -11.09 -2.78 -16.26
C ASP A 205 -12.62 -2.84 -16.27
N ASP A 206 -13.21 -3.92 -16.76
CA ASP A 206 -14.65 -4.13 -16.72
C ASP A 206 -15.15 -4.20 -15.26
N CYS A 207 -14.44 -4.92 -14.40
CA CYS A 207 -14.77 -4.96 -12.97
C CYS A 207 -14.67 -3.57 -12.33
N GLN A 208 -13.65 -2.80 -12.67
CA GLN A 208 -13.49 -1.42 -12.18
C GLN A 208 -14.61 -0.51 -12.64
N ASP A 209 -15.04 -0.64 -13.89
CA ASP A 209 -16.11 0.20 -14.45
C ASP A 209 -17.45 -0.09 -13.78
N VAL A 210 -17.74 -1.36 -13.47
CA VAL A 210 -18.92 -1.73 -12.66
C VAL A 210 -18.84 -1.10 -11.26
N VAL A 211 -17.69 -1.20 -10.57
CA VAL A 211 -17.51 -0.57 -9.25
C VAL A 211 -17.67 0.94 -9.30
N LYS A 212 -17.11 1.60 -10.33
CA LYS A 212 -17.29 3.04 -10.53
C LYS A 212 -18.78 3.41 -10.74
N ALA A 213 -19.48 2.63 -11.55
CA ALA A 213 -20.91 2.85 -11.81
C ALA A 213 -21.78 2.67 -10.55
N VAL A 214 -21.52 1.63 -9.75
CA VAL A 214 -22.16 1.41 -8.44
C VAL A 214 -21.90 2.60 -7.51
N SER A 215 -20.66 3.07 -7.45
CA SER A 215 -20.22 4.16 -6.55
C SER A 215 -20.74 5.54 -7.02
N ALA A 216 -21.00 5.71 -8.31
CA ALA A 216 -21.52 6.94 -8.91
C ALA A 216 -23.03 7.11 -8.71
N ASP A 217 -23.76 6.02 -8.46
CA ASP A 217 -25.19 6.08 -8.14
C ASP A 217 -25.35 6.56 -6.68
N ALA A 218 -25.65 7.86 -6.54
CA ALA A 218 -25.72 8.50 -5.23
C ALA A 218 -26.82 7.94 -4.32
N ASP A 219 -27.95 7.50 -4.90
CA ASP A 219 -29.07 6.94 -4.14
C ASP A 219 -28.74 5.52 -3.68
N PHE A 220 -28.19 4.68 -4.54
CA PHE A 220 -27.74 3.34 -4.21
C PHE A 220 -26.60 3.41 -3.17
N LYS A 221 -25.61 4.27 -3.39
CA LYS A 221 -24.49 4.47 -2.48
C LYS A 221 -24.96 4.83 -1.07
N ARG A 222 -25.93 5.72 -0.96
CA ARG A 222 -26.51 6.16 0.33
C ARG A 222 -27.34 5.06 0.98
N ALA A 223 -28.21 4.39 0.20
CA ALA A 223 -29.09 3.33 0.70
C ALA A 223 -28.30 2.16 1.29
N HIS A 224 -27.22 1.76 0.62
CA HIS A 224 -26.38 0.61 0.99
C HIS A 224 -25.05 1.00 1.66
N ARG A 225 -24.84 2.28 2.00
CA ARG A 225 -23.63 2.79 2.66
C ARG A 225 -22.34 2.31 1.97
N ILE A 226 -22.31 2.45 0.65
CA ILE A 226 -21.20 1.97 -0.18
C ILE A 226 -19.94 2.77 0.13
N GLY A 227 -18.87 2.06 0.48
CA GLY A 227 -17.53 2.57 0.69
C GLY A 227 -16.48 1.74 -0.02
N ALA A 228 -15.21 2.11 0.19
CA ALA A 228 -14.08 1.47 -0.47
C ALA A 228 -12.86 1.39 0.46
N VAL A 229 -11.97 0.46 0.14
CA VAL A 229 -10.66 0.27 0.83
C VAL A 229 -9.49 0.67 -0.07
N ASN A 230 -9.59 1.84 -0.68
CA ASN A 230 -8.61 2.32 -1.66
C ASN A 230 -7.23 2.61 -1.05
N SER A 231 -6.17 2.53 -1.88
CA SER A 231 -4.80 2.83 -1.47
C SER A 231 -4.59 4.27 -1.01
N ILE A 232 -5.50 5.17 -1.34
CA ILE A 232 -5.48 6.59 -0.98
C ILE A 232 -5.97 6.90 0.44
N ASN A 233 -6.64 5.94 1.11
CA ASN A 233 -7.10 6.14 2.49
C ASN A 233 -5.91 6.43 3.40
N TRP A 234 -6.00 7.52 4.17
CA TRP A 234 -4.90 7.96 5.04
C TRP A 234 -4.53 6.92 6.11
N ALA A 235 -5.50 6.20 6.65
CA ALA A 235 -5.23 5.16 7.65
C ALA A 235 -4.34 4.03 7.09
N ARG A 236 -4.41 3.74 5.78
CA ARG A 236 -3.50 2.82 5.12
C ARG A 236 -2.08 3.38 5.02
N LEU A 237 -1.95 4.68 4.78
CA LEU A 237 -0.65 5.33 4.68
C LEU A 237 0.06 5.39 6.04
N VAL A 238 -0.64 5.80 7.09
CA VAL A 238 -0.03 5.90 8.43
C VAL A 238 0.41 4.54 8.96
N ALA A 239 -0.32 3.46 8.65
CA ALA A 239 0.11 2.10 8.95
C ALA A 239 1.46 1.75 8.31
N GLN A 240 1.70 2.26 7.11
CA GLN A 240 2.93 2.03 6.37
C GLN A 240 4.11 2.86 6.93
N VAL A 241 3.86 4.05 7.45
CA VAL A 241 4.90 4.85 8.15
C VAL A 241 5.57 4.03 9.27
N VAL A 242 4.80 3.21 9.98
CA VAL A 242 5.30 2.40 11.10
C VAL A 242 6.41 1.44 10.66
N TYR A 243 6.26 0.73 9.53
CA TYR A 243 7.29 -0.23 9.13
C TYR A 243 8.56 0.44 8.58
N TYR A 244 8.50 1.65 8.03
CA TYR A 244 9.72 2.40 7.71
C TYR A 244 10.51 2.71 8.97
N ILE A 245 9.84 3.16 10.02
CA ILE A 245 10.47 3.39 11.33
C ILE A 245 11.02 2.07 11.90
N SER A 246 10.26 0.99 11.87
CA SER A 246 10.70 -0.32 12.35
C SER A 246 11.93 -0.82 11.60
N CYS A 247 11.93 -0.79 10.27
CA CYS A 247 13.08 -1.19 9.46
C CYS A 247 14.31 -0.31 9.72
N TYR A 248 14.11 1.00 9.86
CA TYR A 248 15.17 1.92 10.27
C TYR A 248 15.79 1.50 11.61
N LEU A 249 14.98 1.23 12.62
CA LEU A 249 15.43 0.85 13.96
C LEU A 249 16.15 -0.51 13.99
N HIS A 250 15.81 -1.43 13.09
CA HIS A 250 16.50 -2.71 12.94
C HIS A 250 17.89 -2.58 12.30
N VAL A 251 18.05 -1.67 11.34
CA VAL A 251 19.27 -1.56 10.53
C VAL A 251 20.24 -0.51 11.10
N ALA A 252 19.73 0.62 11.56
CA ALA A 252 20.57 1.70 12.10
C ALA A 252 21.10 1.34 13.50
N THR A 253 22.41 1.45 13.68
CA THR A 253 23.10 1.19 14.95
C THR A 253 23.17 2.42 15.87
N SER A 254 22.91 3.61 15.32
CA SER A 254 22.81 4.87 16.06
C SER A 254 21.81 5.79 15.37
N ASN A 255 21.37 6.86 16.04
CA ASN A 255 20.43 7.82 15.48
C ASN A 255 21.05 8.76 14.43
N GLU A 256 22.37 8.82 14.33
CA GLU A 256 23.10 9.57 13.29
C GLU A 256 23.25 8.75 12.00
N GLN A 257 23.17 7.43 12.10
CA GLN A 257 23.24 6.57 10.92
C GLN A 257 21.96 6.70 10.10
N LYS A 258 22.14 7.07 8.84
CA LYS A 258 21.02 7.11 7.87
C LYS A 258 20.86 5.75 7.21
N VAL A 259 19.63 5.47 6.78
CA VAL A 259 19.24 4.27 6.03
C VAL A 259 18.46 4.70 4.79
N SER A 260 18.70 4.03 3.67
CA SER A 260 17.95 4.23 2.43
C SER A 260 16.96 3.09 2.21
N PHE A 261 15.92 3.34 1.42
CA PHE A 261 14.91 2.34 1.09
C PHE A 261 14.76 2.22 -0.42
N SER A 262 14.71 0.99 -0.93
CA SER A 262 14.32 0.68 -2.29
C SER A 262 12.93 0.05 -2.28
N VAL A 263 12.02 0.66 -3.02
CA VAL A 263 10.59 0.39 -2.89
C VAL A 263 9.99 0.05 -4.25
N PRO A 264 9.53 -1.19 -4.44
CA PRO A 264 8.71 -1.53 -5.60
C PRO A 264 7.48 -0.63 -5.65
N THR A 265 7.33 0.14 -6.72
CA THR A 265 6.39 1.27 -6.72
C THR A 265 5.42 1.24 -7.90
N GLY A 266 4.12 1.13 -7.62
CA GLY A 266 3.02 1.34 -8.55
C GLY A 266 2.22 2.58 -8.17
N ASN A 267 1.28 2.47 -7.23
CA ASN A 267 0.41 3.57 -6.77
C ASN A 267 1.09 4.63 -5.89
N PHE A 268 2.38 4.54 -5.68
CA PHE A 268 3.17 5.45 -4.85
C PHE A 268 2.80 5.45 -3.35
N GLY A 269 1.91 4.57 -2.90
CA GLY A 269 1.46 4.56 -1.50
C GLY A 269 2.56 4.19 -0.53
N ASP A 270 3.26 3.10 -0.79
CA ASP A 270 4.34 2.59 0.04
C ASP A 270 5.46 3.63 0.18
N ILE A 271 6.06 4.08 -0.91
CA ILE A 271 7.16 5.05 -0.86
C ILE A 271 6.72 6.45 -0.36
N CYS A 272 5.45 6.80 -0.51
CA CYS A 272 4.88 8.01 0.11
C CYS A 272 4.94 7.94 1.64
N ALA A 273 4.69 6.77 2.22
CA ALA A 273 4.86 6.58 3.66
C ALA A 273 6.32 6.73 4.10
N GLY A 274 7.28 6.29 3.28
CA GLY A 274 8.71 6.55 3.47
C GLY A 274 9.05 8.04 3.40
N HIS A 275 8.46 8.76 2.44
CA HIS A 275 8.58 10.22 2.35
C HIS A 275 8.07 10.90 3.63
N ILE A 276 6.90 10.50 4.12
CA ILE A 276 6.34 11.04 5.36
C ILE A 276 7.25 10.76 6.55
N ALA A 277 7.73 9.52 6.71
CA ALA A 277 8.69 9.17 7.77
C ALA A 277 9.94 10.05 7.73
N LYS A 278 10.47 10.32 6.53
CA LYS A 278 11.59 11.25 6.33
C LYS A 278 11.24 12.69 6.71
N GLN A 279 10.06 13.18 6.36
CA GLN A 279 9.60 14.52 6.73
C GLN A 279 9.36 14.66 8.24
N MET A 280 9.03 13.56 8.93
CA MET A 280 8.97 13.51 10.39
C MET A 280 10.36 13.62 11.07
N GLY A 281 11.45 13.51 10.33
CA GLY A 281 12.81 13.54 10.86
C GLY A 281 13.43 12.17 11.14
N VAL A 282 12.81 11.07 10.72
CA VAL A 282 13.47 9.75 10.72
C VAL A 282 14.68 9.83 9.79
N PRO A 283 15.89 9.35 10.22
CA PRO A 283 17.11 9.52 9.43
C PRO A 283 17.13 8.63 8.18
N ILE A 284 16.28 8.95 7.21
CA ILE A 284 16.24 8.32 5.89
C ILE A 284 17.09 9.17 4.93
N ASP A 285 18.05 8.53 4.26
CA ASP A 285 18.89 9.20 3.27
C ASP A 285 18.19 9.26 1.92
N ARG A 286 18.02 8.11 1.27
CA ARG A 286 17.43 8.00 -0.07
C ARG A 286 16.14 7.17 -0.05
N LEU A 287 15.23 7.57 -0.92
CA LEU A 287 14.03 6.82 -1.28
C LEU A 287 14.13 6.46 -2.76
N ILE A 288 14.30 5.18 -3.04
CA ILE A 288 14.53 4.67 -4.40
C ILE A 288 13.21 4.15 -4.94
N VAL A 289 12.67 4.84 -5.94
CA VAL A 289 11.49 4.42 -6.68
C VAL A 289 11.90 3.34 -7.69
N ALA A 290 11.47 2.12 -7.48
CA ALA A 290 11.71 1.02 -8.40
C ALA A 290 10.41 0.71 -9.15
N THR A 291 10.40 0.93 -10.48
CA THR A 291 9.25 0.63 -11.34
C THR A 291 9.51 -0.63 -12.16
N ASN A 292 8.46 -1.18 -12.73
CA ASN A 292 8.56 -2.17 -13.81
C ASN A 292 8.55 -1.45 -15.17
N GLU A 293 8.15 -2.15 -16.25
CA GLU A 293 8.01 -1.59 -17.61
C GLU A 293 7.02 -0.42 -17.69
N ASN A 294 6.11 -0.32 -16.70
CA ASN A 294 5.22 0.83 -16.52
C ASN A 294 5.97 1.91 -15.73
N ASP A 295 6.90 2.58 -16.38
CA ASP A 295 7.94 3.41 -15.80
C ASP A 295 7.56 4.90 -15.68
N VAL A 296 6.28 5.23 -15.61
CA VAL A 296 5.77 6.62 -15.54
C VAL A 296 6.40 7.41 -14.37
N LEU A 297 6.56 6.78 -13.21
CA LEU A 297 7.20 7.43 -12.07
C LEU A 297 8.71 7.57 -12.27
N ASP A 298 9.41 6.56 -12.77
CA ASP A 298 10.84 6.67 -13.09
C ASP A 298 11.09 7.79 -14.10
N GLU A 299 10.25 7.91 -15.12
CA GLU A 299 10.31 9.03 -16.07
C GLU A 299 10.20 10.37 -15.34
N PHE A 300 9.21 10.54 -14.44
CA PHE A 300 9.05 11.78 -13.70
C PHE A 300 10.30 12.11 -12.87
N PHE A 301 10.80 11.16 -12.09
CA PHE A 301 11.95 11.42 -11.20
C PHE A 301 13.22 11.73 -11.95
N ARG A 302 13.36 11.27 -13.19
CA ARG A 302 14.50 11.60 -14.07
C ARG A 302 14.32 12.90 -14.87
N THR A 303 13.09 13.22 -15.28
CA THR A 303 12.86 14.26 -16.31
C THR A 303 11.93 15.39 -15.89
N GLY A 304 11.17 15.22 -14.80
CA GLY A 304 10.09 16.13 -14.41
C GLY A 304 8.78 15.91 -15.18
N GLY A 305 8.76 15.05 -16.18
CA GLY A 305 7.56 14.74 -16.97
C GLY A 305 6.74 13.59 -16.37
N TYR A 306 5.51 13.84 -16.00
CA TYR A 306 4.54 12.84 -15.55
C TYR A 306 3.52 12.60 -16.67
N ARG A 307 3.75 11.58 -17.49
CA ARG A 307 2.90 11.23 -18.63
C ARG A 307 2.11 9.98 -18.33
N VAL A 308 0.80 10.16 -18.08
CA VAL A 308 -0.12 9.05 -17.82
C VAL A 308 -0.40 8.31 -19.14
N ARG A 309 -0.23 7.00 -19.15
CA ARG A 309 -0.53 6.15 -20.30
C ARG A 309 -1.98 5.69 -20.25
N SER A 310 -2.55 5.44 -21.43
CA SER A 310 -3.87 4.82 -21.54
C SER A 310 -3.84 3.35 -21.08
N SER A 311 -4.99 2.75 -20.81
CA SER A 311 -5.06 1.31 -20.50
C SER A 311 -4.46 0.45 -21.60
N ALA A 312 -4.58 0.87 -22.87
CA ALA A 312 -4.01 0.15 -24.02
C ALA A 312 -2.48 0.24 -24.09
N ASP A 313 -1.88 1.27 -23.48
CA ASP A 313 -0.43 1.51 -23.45
C ASP A 313 0.21 1.05 -22.13
N THR A 314 -0.58 0.55 -21.20
CA THR A 314 -0.11 -0.03 -19.94
C THR A 314 0.26 -1.49 -20.16
N PHE A 315 1.49 -1.86 -19.83
CA PHE A 315 1.98 -3.23 -19.99
C PHE A 315 1.41 -4.15 -18.92
N GLU A 316 1.00 -5.34 -19.34
CA GLU A 316 0.79 -6.49 -18.45
C GLU A 316 2.14 -7.15 -18.18
N THR A 317 2.59 -7.18 -16.92
CA THR A 317 3.95 -7.62 -16.56
C THR A 317 3.94 -8.79 -15.59
N SER A 318 5.13 -9.36 -15.33
CA SER A 318 5.33 -10.37 -14.29
C SER A 318 5.39 -9.81 -12.86
N SER A 319 5.31 -8.48 -12.68
CA SER A 319 5.10 -7.81 -11.39
C SER A 319 3.79 -7.00 -11.38
N PRO A 320 2.63 -7.67 -11.48
CA PRO A 320 1.35 -7.05 -11.86
C PRO A 320 0.80 -6.04 -10.85
N SER A 321 1.19 -6.08 -9.59
CA SER A 321 0.78 -5.07 -8.60
C SER A 321 1.33 -3.66 -8.90
N MET A 322 2.31 -3.58 -9.80
CA MET A 322 2.94 -2.34 -10.26
C MET A 322 2.53 -1.96 -11.69
N ASP A 323 1.57 -2.65 -12.31
CA ASP A 323 1.03 -2.33 -13.65
C ASP A 323 0.10 -1.11 -13.55
N ILE A 324 0.71 0.02 -13.25
CA ILE A 324 0.04 1.28 -12.92
C ILE A 324 0.61 2.38 -13.81
N SER A 325 -0.25 3.09 -14.52
CA SER A 325 0.10 4.27 -15.30
C SER A 325 -0.30 5.58 -14.62
N ARG A 326 -1.23 5.53 -13.65
CA ARG A 326 -1.65 6.68 -12.86
C ARG A 326 -1.48 6.38 -11.38
N ALA A 327 -0.39 6.86 -10.80
CA ALA A 327 -0.05 6.63 -9.39
C ALA A 327 -0.91 7.49 -8.47
N SER A 328 -1.87 6.87 -7.79
CA SER A 328 -2.92 7.58 -7.03
C SER A 328 -2.38 8.39 -5.83
N ASN A 329 -1.30 7.93 -5.16
CA ASN A 329 -0.72 8.63 -4.01
C ASN A 329 0.38 9.63 -4.37
N PHE A 330 0.74 9.73 -5.65
CA PHE A 330 1.80 10.63 -6.10
C PHE A 330 1.45 12.10 -5.84
N GLU A 331 0.17 12.44 -5.86
CA GLU A 331 -0.36 13.76 -5.56
C GLU A 331 0.09 14.30 -4.20
N ARG A 332 0.22 13.45 -3.17
CA ARG A 332 0.69 13.85 -1.84
C ARG A 332 2.13 14.35 -1.87
N PHE A 333 3.00 13.66 -2.59
CA PHE A 333 4.38 14.12 -2.76
C PHE A 333 4.47 15.40 -3.58
N ILE A 334 3.72 15.52 -4.67
CA ILE A 334 3.70 16.74 -5.48
C ILE A 334 3.17 17.94 -4.67
N TYR A 335 2.20 17.73 -3.80
CA TYR A 335 1.72 18.76 -2.89
C TYR A 335 2.84 19.30 -1.99
N ASP A 336 3.61 18.41 -1.34
CA ASP A 336 4.78 18.83 -0.54
C ASP A 336 5.88 19.48 -1.40
N LEU A 337 6.18 18.91 -2.57
CA LEU A 337 7.18 19.42 -3.51
C LEU A 337 6.89 20.87 -3.92
N LEU A 338 5.63 21.20 -4.17
CA LEU A 338 5.16 22.53 -4.56
C LEU A 338 4.91 23.46 -3.36
N GLY A 339 5.41 23.12 -2.17
CA GLY A 339 5.24 23.94 -0.97
C GLY A 339 3.81 23.99 -0.46
N ARG A 340 3.03 22.95 -0.72
CA ARG A 340 1.63 22.81 -0.32
C ARG A 340 0.69 23.82 -0.98
N ASP A 341 0.95 24.10 -2.25
CA ASP A 341 0.10 24.95 -3.11
C ASP A 341 -1.09 24.12 -3.64
N ALA A 342 -2.23 24.23 -2.96
CA ALA A 342 -3.43 23.47 -3.26
C ALA A 342 -4.03 23.81 -4.65
N ALA A 343 -3.97 25.08 -5.04
CA ALA A 343 -4.49 25.53 -6.35
C ALA A 343 -3.70 24.90 -7.51
N ARG A 344 -2.37 24.86 -7.39
CA ARG A 344 -1.52 24.21 -8.39
C ARG A 344 -1.78 22.70 -8.46
N VAL A 345 -1.90 22.04 -7.31
CA VAL A 345 -2.18 20.60 -7.25
C VAL A 345 -3.56 20.28 -7.82
N ALA A 346 -4.57 21.11 -7.54
CA ALA A 346 -5.90 20.97 -8.13
C ALA A 346 -5.86 21.08 -9.67
N ASP A 347 -5.06 22.00 -10.22
CA ASP A 347 -4.88 22.11 -11.67
C ASP A 347 -4.14 20.89 -12.24
N LEU A 348 -2.99 20.50 -11.65
CA LEU A 348 -2.18 19.37 -12.13
C LEU A 348 -2.97 18.05 -12.13
N PHE A 349 -3.59 17.70 -11.00
CA PHE A 349 -4.25 16.40 -10.84
C PHE A 349 -5.75 16.40 -11.21
N GLY A 350 -6.42 17.54 -11.10
CA GLY A 350 -7.81 17.69 -11.49
C GLY A 350 -8.03 17.98 -12.98
N THR A 351 -7.09 18.71 -13.61
CA THR A 351 -7.22 19.15 -15.00
C THR A 351 -6.22 18.46 -15.93
N GLN A 352 -4.91 18.55 -15.65
CA GLN A 352 -3.86 18.12 -16.58
C GLN A 352 -3.69 16.60 -16.62
N VAL A 353 -3.70 15.90 -15.48
CA VAL A 353 -3.60 14.42 -15.43
C VAL A 353 -4.71 13.74 -16.23
N PRO A 354 -6.01 14.14 -16.16
CA PRO A 354 -7.04 13.61 -17.04
C PRO A 354 -6.80 13.85 -18.54
N GLN A 355 -6.00 14.84 -18.89
CA GLN A 355 -5.62 15.19 -20.27
C GLN A 355 -4.32 14.51 -20.72
N GLY A 356 -3.70 13.68 -19.89
CA GLY A 356 -2.50 12.90 -20.24
C GLY A 356 -1.27 13.16 -19.36
N GLY A 357 -1.30 14.14 -18.46
CA GLY A 357 -0.21 14.40 -17.52
C GLY A 357 0.29 15.84 -17.51
N PHE A 358 1.42 16.06 -16.85
CA PHE A 358 2.04 17.39 -16.69
C PHE A 358 3.57 17.29 -16.69
N THR A 359 4.25 18.44 -16.74
CA THR A 359 5.71 18.51 -16.56
C THR A 359 6.09 19.59 -15.54
N LEU A 360 7.07 19.28 -14.71
CA LEU A 360 7.75 20.19 -13.80
C LEU A 360 9.24 20.36 -14.16
N ALA A 361 9.66 19.93 -15.37
CA ALA A 361 11.06 19.98 -15.80
C ALA A 361 11.71 21.36 -15.65
N ASP A 362 10.98 22.41 -15.98
CA ASP A 362 11.43 23.80 -15.89
C ASP A 362 11.02 24.48 -14.57
N ASP A 363 10.35 23.77 -13.66
CA ASP A 363 9.94 24.32 -12.37
C ASP A 363 11.11 24.26 -11.37
N PRO A 364 11.45 25.37 -10.68
CA PRO A 364 12.51 25.36 -9.67
C PRO A 364 12.31 24.32 -8.56
N ALA A 365 11.06 23.93 -8.26
CA ALA A 365 10.76 22.90 -7.28
C ALA A 365 11.30 21.52 -7.67
N PHE A 366 11.40 21.22 -8.97
CA PHE A 366 11.87 19.92 -9.44
C PHE A 366 13.30 19.60 -8.95
N SER A 367 14.18 20.61 -8.86
CA SER A 367 15.53 20.43 -8.33
C SER A 367 15.57 19.88 -6.89
N LYS A 368 14.50 20.06 -6.12
CA LYS A 368 14.39 19.59 -4.73
C LYS A 368 14.12 18.10 -4.62
N VAL A 369 13.64 17.46 -5.68
CA VAL A 369 13.29 16.02 -5.71
C VAL A 369 14.45 15.17 -5.20
N GLY A 370 15.65 15.35 -5.77
CA GLY A 370 16.85 14.62 -5.34
C GLY A 370 17.59 15.29 -4.18
N THR A 371 17.68 16.63 -4.18
CA THR A 371 18.53 17.36 -3.22
C THR A 371 17.93 17.48 -1.82
N GLN A 372 16.63 17.79 -1.74
CA GLN A 372 15.92 17.97 -0.46
C GLN A 372 15.19 16.69 -0.03
N TYR A 373 14.44 16.07 -0.95
CA TYR A 373 13.60 14.92 -0.64
C TYR A 373 14.35 13.58 -0.77
N GLY A 374 15.49 13.55 -1.47
CA GLY A 374 16.36 12.37 -1.53
C GLY A 374 15.83 11.25 -2.43
N PHE A 375 14.94 11.55 -3.37
CA PHE A 375 14.45 10.55 -4.31
C PHE A 375 15.50 10.20 -5.37
N LEU A 376 15.61 8.91 -5.65
CA LEU A 376 16.26 8.31 -6.81
C LEU A 376 15.26 7.36 -7.48
N SER A 377 15.50 6.98 -8.72
CA SER A 377 14.60 6.05 -9.40
C SER A 377 15.32 5.17 -10.41
N GLY A 378 14.64 4.11 -10.80
CA GLY A 378 15.04 3.23 -11.88
C GLY A 378 13.91 2.30 -12.26
N SER A 379 14.03 1.68 -13.44
CA SER A 379 13.08 0.71 -13.95
C SER A 379 13.71 -0.67 -14.09
N SER A 380 12.86 -1.69 -14.16
CA SER A 380 13.21 -3.09 -14.29
C SER A 380 12.33 -3.76 -15.35
N THR A 381 12.90 -4.65 -16.13
CA THR A 381 12.19 -5.43 -17.13
C THR A 381 11.94 -6.85 -16.66
N HIS A 382 11.12 -7.61 -17.38
CA HIS A 382 10.93 -9.04 -17.12
C HIS A 382 12.25 -9.82 -17.10
N ALA A 383 13.14 -9.53 -18.06
CA ALA A 383 14.47 -10.16 -18.10
C ALA A 383 15.31 -9.83 -16.87
N ASP A 384 15.26 -8.57 -16.39
CA ASP A 384 15.94 -8.16 -15.15
C ASP A 384 15.38 -8.91 -13.93
N ARG A 385 14.06 -9.05 -13.83
CA ARG A 385 13.42 -9.81 -12.73
C ARG A 385 13.87 -11.26 -12.69
N VAL A 386 13.81 -11.94 -13.84
CA VAL A 386 14.25 -13.34 -13.96
C VAL A 386 15.70 -13.53 -13.55
N VAL A 387 16.59 -12.66 -14.02
CA VAL A 387 18.02 -12.69 -13.66
C VAL A 387 18.21 -12.40 -12.17
N THR A 388 17.52 -11.41 -11.62
CA THR A 388 17.65 -11.01 -10.21
C THR A 388 17.15 -12.11 -9.27
N ILE A 389 15.98 -12.71 -9.55
CA ILE A 389 15.44 -13.84 -8.77
C ILE A 389 16.41 -15.01 -8.81
N ARG A 390 16.91 -15.37 -9.99
CA ARG A 390 17.88 -16.46 -10.16
C ARG A 390 19.14 -16.22 -9.35
N ASP A 391 19.73 -15.03 -9.46
CA ASP A 391 20.95 -14.69 -8.73
C ASP A 391 20.75 -14.72 -7.20
N CYS A 392 19.65 -14.15 -6.70
CA CYS A 392 19.34 -14.22 -5.28
C CYS A 392 19.18 -15.67 -4.80
N TYR A 393 18.51 -16.51 -5.59
CA TYR A 393 18.34 -17.92 -5.26
C TYR A 393 19.64 -18.73 -5.31
N GLU A 394 20.39 -18.65 -6.41
CA GLU A 394 21.59 -19.47 -6.61
C GLU A 394 22.77 -19.01 -5.74
N ARG A 395 22.99 -17.71 -5.62
CA ARG A 395 24.15 -17.17 -4.92
C ARG A 395 23.90 -16.94 -3.44
N LEU A 396 22.69 -16.51 -3.06
CA LEU A 396 22.36 -16.13 -1.69
C LEU A 396 21.45 -17.13 -0.97
N GLY A 397 20.86 -18.08 -1.70
CA GLY A 397 19.88 -19.03 -1.14
C GLY A 397 18.54 -18.40 -0.77
N ILE A 398 18.26 -17.21 -1.29
CA ILE A 398 17.05 -16.42 -0.95
C ILE A 398 16.14 -16.36 -2.18
N MET A 399 14.89 -16.82 -2.01
CA MET A 399 13.87 -16.73 -3.06
C MET A 399 13.03 -15.47 -2.81
N ILE A 400 12.97 -14.58 -3.78
CA ILE A 400 12.20 -13.34 -3.74
C ILE A 400 11.13 -13.32 -4.82
N ASP A 401 10.04 -12.60 -4.58
CA ASP A 401 8.98 -12.42 -5.56
C ASP A 401 9.37 -11.41 -6.68
N PRO A 402 8.66 -11.39 -7.82
CA PRO A 402 9.02 -10.53 -8.95
C PRO A 402 9.03 -9.02 -8.61
N HIS A 403 8.13 -8.55 -7.75
CA HIS A 403 8.10 -7.13 -7.36
C HIS A 403 9.31 -6.78 -6.50
N THR A 404 9.63 -7.61 -5.51
CA THR A 404 10.84 -7.46 -4.69
C THR A 404 12.09 -7.48 -5.57
N ALA A 405 12.08 -8.30 -6.62
CA ALA A 405 13.18 -8.34 -7.61
C ALA A 405 13.36 -7.00 -8.34
N ASP A 406 12.28 -6.30 -8.69
CA ASP A 406 12.36 -4.93 -9.25
C ASP A 406 13.09 -3.99 -8.27
N GLY A 407 12.72 -4.03 -6.98
CA GLY A 407 13.37 -3.24 -5.93
C GLY A 407 14.85 -3.56 -5.75
N VAL A 408 15.21 -4.84 -5.70
CA VAL A 408 16.59 -5.30 -5.55
C VAL A 408 17.44 -4.93 -6.76
N LYS A 409 16.92 -5.12 -7.99
CA LYS A 409 17.62 -4.76 -9.24
C LYS A 409 17.95 -3.27 -9.28
N VAL A 410 16.98 -2.43 -8.99
CA VAL A 410 17.20 -0.97 -9.02
C VAL A 410 18.15 -0.53 -7.91
N ALA A 411 18.03 -1.08 -6.70
CA ALA A 411 18.95 -0.81 -5.60
C ALA A 411 20.39 -1.16 -5.95
N ARG A 412 20.62 -2.34 -6.55
CA ARG A 412 21.94 -2.77 -7.03
C ARG A 412 22.52 -1.82 -8.08
N GLY A 413 21.67 -1.37 -9.01
CA GLY A 413 22.07 -0.41 -10.04
C GLY A 413 22.53 0.94 -9.50
N LEU A 414 21.92 1.38 -8.38
CA LEU A 414 22.19 2.66 -7.72
C LEU A 414 23.18 2.54 -6.54
N ARG A 415 23.72 1.35 -6.28
CA ARG A 415 24.54 1.09 -5.07
C ARG A 415 25.76 2.01 -4.96
N ASN A 416 26.34 2.41 -6.10
CA ASN A 416 27.50 3.33 -6.12
C ASN A 416 27.13 4.80 -5.86
N GLU A 417 25.84 5.14 -5.89
CA GLU A 417 25.30 6.48 -5.61
C GLU A 417 24.75 6.61 -4.19
N VAL A 418 24.69 5.48 -3.44
CA VAL A 418 24.07 5.42 -2.11
C VAL A 418 25.05 4.79 -1.14
N ASP A 419 25.66 5.60 -0.28
CA ASP A 419 26.67 5.13 0.69
C ASP A 419 26.05 4.48 1.94
N THR A 420 24.76 4.73 2.19
CA THR A 420 24.04 4.21 3.36
C THR A 420 23.57 2.76 3.14
N PRO A 421 23.26 2.01 4.21
CA PRO A 421 22.55 0.74 4.08
C PRO A 421 21.21 0.95 3.32
N ILE A 422 20.86 0.01 2.44
CA ILE A 422 19.62 0.03 1.68
C ILE A 422 18.74 -1.12 2.16
N VAL A 423 17.51 -0.81 2.59
CA VAL A 423 16.46 -1.79 2.83
C VAL A 423 15.58 -1.88 1.59
N CYS A 424 15.56 -3.05 0.94
CA CYS A 424 14.61 -3.37 -0.10
C CYS A 424 13.32 -3.87 0.56
N LEU A 425 12.19 -3.23 0.30
CA LEU A 425 10.93 -3.64 0.87
C LEU A 425 10.33 -4.80 0.07
N GLU A 426 10.00 -5.89 0.77
CA GLU A 426 9.35 -7.05 0.17
C GLU A 426 7.89 -6.74 -0.13
N THR A 427 7.41 -7.16 -1.30
CA THR A 427 6.02 -6.91 -1.71
C THR A 427 5.11 -8.09 -1.40
N ALA A 428 5.57 -9.31 -1.71
CA ALA A 428 4.79 -10.53 -1.56
C ALA A 428 5.69 -11.76 -1.37
N LEU A 429 5.09 -12.89 -0.97
CA LEU A 429 5.80 -14.17 -0.99
C LEU A 429 5.85 -14.74 -2.42
N PRO A 430 6.94 -15.45 -2.78
CA PRO A 430 7.14 -16.05 -4.11
C PRO A 430 6.00 -16.98 -4.56
N VAL A 431 5.34 -17.67 -3.65
CA VAL A 431 4.24 -18.62 -3.95
C VAL A 431 3.08 -17.98 -4.72
N LYS A 432 2.88 -16.68 -4.61
CA LYS A 432 1.84 -15.95 -5.34
C LYS A 432 2.14 -15.85 -6.86
N PHE A 433 3.40 -15.96 -7.24
CA PHE A 433 3.92 -15.76 -8.61
C PHE A 433 4.73 -16.95 -9.11
N ALA A 434 4.24 -18.15 -8.86
CA ALA A 434 4.94 -19.42 -9.10
C ALA A 434 5.48 -19.56 -10.52
N HIS A 435 4.76 -19.06 -11.54
CA HIS A 435 5.20 -19.15 -12.93
C HIS A 435 6.55 -18.46 -13.15
N THR A 436 6.68 -17.21 -12.72
CA THR A 436 7.92 -16.43 -12.87
C THR A 436 9.05 -16.99 -12.01
N ILE A 437 8.74 -17.48 -10.82
CA ILE A 437 9.73 -18.13 -9.94
C ILE A 437 10.29 -19.39 -10.61
N LYS A 438 9.42 -20.23 -11.19
CA LYS A 438 9.82 -21.43 -11.91
C LYS A 438 10.64 -21.12 -13.16
N GLU A 439 10.27 -20.10 -13.91
CA GLU A 439 11.04 -19.60 -15.05
C GLU A 439 12.46 -19.19 -14.64
N ALA A 440 12.58 -18.45 -13.52
CA ALA A 440 13.86 -17.95 -13.03
C ALA A 440 14.75 -19.04 -12.44
N THR A 441 14.18 -19.96 -11.66
CA THR A 441 14.94 -20.91 -10.81
C THR A 441 14.86 -22.36 -11.25
N GLY A 442 13.95 -22.69 -12.17
CA GLY A 442 13.63 -24.07 -12.55
C GLY A 442 12.82 -24.85 -11.51
N ARG A 443 12.41 -24.20 -10.41
CA ARG A 443 11.70 -24.84 -9.28
C ARG A 443 10.41 -24.11 -8.96
N GLU A 444 9.41 -24.86 -8.49
CA GLU A 444 8.22 -24.26 -7.87
C GLU A 444 8.64 -23.60 -6.54
N PRO A 445 8.05 -22.44 -6.17
CA PRO A 445 8.23 -21.87 -4.86
C PRO A 445 7.61 -22.77 -3.78
N ASP A 446 8.19 -22.75 -2.59
CA ASP A 446 7.64 -23.48 -1.46
C ASP A 446 6.27 -22.88 -1.06
N LEU A 447 5.30 -23.79 -0.81
CA LEU A 447 4.01 -23.42 -0.24
C LEU A 447 4.15 -23.41 1.29
N PRO A 448 4.06 -22.26 1.97
CA PRO A 448 4.07 -22.23 3.44
C PRO A 448 2.93 -23.07 4.03
N ASP A 449 3.18 -23.79 5.12
CA ASP A 449 2.22 -24.69 5.76
C ASP A 449 0.87 -24.03 6.08
N ARG A 450 0.90 -22.75 6.44
CA ARG A 450 -0.29 -21.94 6.75
C ARG A 450 -1.27 -21.81 5.57
N PHE A 451 -0.82 -22.04 4.34
CA PHE A 451 -1.65 -21.94 3.13
C PHE A 451 -2.12 -23.30 2.58
N THR A 452 -1.67 -24.41 3.15
CA THR A 452 -2.03 -25.74 2.66
C THR A 452 -3.55 -25.97 2.69
N THR A 453 -4.21 -25.52 3.77
CA THR A 453 -5.66 -25.69 3.94
C THR A 453 -6.47 -24.90 2.90
N ILE A 454 -6.07 -23.65 2.61
CA ILE A 454 -6.81 -22.81 1.66
C ILE A 454 -6.72 -23.33 0.22
N MET A 455 -5.63 -24.00 -0.12
CA MET A 455 -5.48 -24.62 -1.46
C MET A 455 -6.47 -25.77 -1.69
N GLN A 456 -6.99 -26.37 -0.63
CA GLN A 456 -7.95 -27.47 -0.65
C GLN A 456 -9.38 -27.04 -0.27
N ALA A 457 -9.57 -25.77 0.11
CA ALA A 457 -10.87 -25.26 0.53
C ALA A 457 -11.90 -25.26 -0.62
N GLU A 458 -13.16 -25.44 -0.26
CA GLU A 458 -14.28 -25.20 -1.19
C GLU A 458 -14.29 -23.74 -1.66
N ARG A 459 -14.65 -23.52 -2.90
CA ARG A 459 -14.68 -22.20 -3.51
C ARG A 459 -16.02 -21.54 -3.38
N HIS A 460 -16.06 -20.35 -2.75
CA HIS A 460 -17.25 -19.52 -2.54
C HIS A 460 -17.15 -18.28 -3.44
N VAL A 461 -17.73 -18.40 -4.64
CA VAL A 461 -17.74 -17.34 -5.63
C VAL A 461 -19.04 -17.40 -6.43
N THR A 462 -19.60 -16.26 -6.78
CA THR A 462 -20.80 -16.13 -7.62
C THR A 462 -20.40 -15.59 -8.99
N ASP A 463 -20.69 -16.34 -10.05
CA ASP A 463 -20.49 -15.88 -11.41
C ASP A 463 -21.66 -14.98 -11.82
N LEU A 464 -21.37 -13.76 -12.25
CA LEU A 464 -22.34 -12.80 -12.75
C LEU A 464 -21.92 -12.27 -14.13
N PRO A 465 -22.89 -11.89 -14.99
CA PRO A 465 -22.58 -11.18 -16.23
C PRO A 465 -21.99 -9.80 -15.93
N ASN A 466 -21.27 -9.24 -16.88
CA ASN A 466 -20.79 -7.84 -16.81
C ASN A 466 -21.96 -6.86 -17.02
N ASP A 467 -22.78 -6.73 -15.99
CA ASP A 467 -23.99 -5.90 -15.98
C ASP A 467 -24.13 -5.22 -14.61
N VAL A 468 -24.14 -3.89 -14.61
CA VAL A 468 -24.19 -3.06 -13.39
C VAL A 468 -25.45 -3.31 -12.57
N ASP A 469 -26.60 -3.45 -13.22
CA ASP A 469 -27.88 -3.62 -12.53
C ASP A 469 -27.97 -5.00 -11.86
N VAL A 470 -27.46 -6.04 -12.51
CA VAL A 470 -27.37 -7.39 -11.92
C VAL A 470 -26.47 -7.40 -10.70
N VAL A 471 -25.34 -6.69 -10.74
CA VAL A 471 -24.42 -6.58 -9.59
C VAL A 471 -25.08 -5.77 -8.46
N LYS A 472 -25.78 -4.67 -8.75
CA LYS A 472 -26.53 -3.91 -7.74
C LYS A 472 -27.61 -4.75 -7.07
N ASP A 473 -28.38 -5.51 -7.86
CA ASP A 473 -29.41 -6.40 -7.33
C ASP A 473 -28.81 -7.46 -6.39
N PHE A 474 -27.66 -8.03 -6.77
CA PHE A 474 -26.94 -8.97 -5.92
C PHE A 474 -26.46 -8.34 -4.61
N ILE A 475 -25.89 -7.13 -4.66
CA ILE A 475 -25.49 -6.38 -3.45
C ILE A 475 -26.73 -6.12 -2.59
N ALA A 476 -27.81 -5.58 -3.13
CA ALA A 476 -29.01 -5.24 -2.38
C ALA A 476 -29.68 -6.48 -1.73
N ALA A 477 -29.60 -7.64 -2.36
CA ALA A 477 -30.15 -8.88 -1.82
C ALA A 477 -29.33 -9.46 -0.65
N ASN A 478 -28.06 -9.05 -0.50
CA ASN A 478 -27.13 -9.58 0.50
C ASN A 478 -26.62 -8.53 1.50
N ASP A 479 -27.07 -7.27 1.36
CA ASP A 479 -26.70 -6.15 2.24
C ASP A 479 -27.48 -6.11 3.57
#